data_faaf1ecb4c0bd915d5c7239eafaac122
#
_entry.id   faaf1ecb4c0bd915d5c7239eafaac122
#
_cell.length_a   1.000
_cell.length_b   1.000
_cell.length_c   1.000
_cell.angle_alpha   90.00
_cell.angle_beta   90.00
_cell.angle_gamma   90.00
#
_symmetry.space_group_name_H-M   'P 1'
#
loop_
_entity.id
_entity.type
_entity.pdbx_description
1 polymer ?
#
loop_
_entity_poly.entity_id
_entity_poly.type
_entity_poly.pdbx_seq_one_letter_code
_entity_poly.pdbx_strand_id
1 'polypeptide(L)'
;DIGGKSALKYLIYVEGVPFVEAVQLLCEESPMYIPVQHEAVERERPPFRLPNPAPNNDRITRYLLGRGVSLPTIRYCIARAILYESAEYHNCVFLGKDVQGVPKYAALRGIYDYGKPFKREAPGSQKQYGFCIPPMQPGTTVAVFEAAIDAMAEMTLCGDTADKYRLSLGGVSSSGKEPLALQEFLRQHPEITTIELRLDNDAKGRMASIGIRKIYAGRYTVHDLPPNIENGDYADMAKNNLMARTAAHRAAACR
;
A
#
# COMPACT_ATOMS: atom_id res chain seq x y z
N ASP A 1 26.70 -1.78 -17.03
CA ASP A 1 26.60 -0.46 -17.68
C ASP A 1 26.64 0.63 -16.62
N ILE A 2 27.84 1.19 -16.44
CA ILE A 2 28.11 2.31 -15.53
C ILE A 2 27.93 3.56 -16.39
N GLY A 3 26.89 4.34 -16.22
CA GLY A 3 26.71 5.58 -16.97
C GLY A 3 25.26 5.96 -17.27
N GLY A 4 24.38 5.02 -17.39
CA GLY A 4 22.96 5.26 -17.65
C GLY A 4 22.69 6.08 -18.93
N LYS A 5 21.38 6.34 -19.20
CA LYS A 5 20.92 7.03 -20.43
C LYS A 5 20.82 8.57 -20.28
N SER A 6 21.55 9.21 -19.36
CA SER A 6 21.49 10.67 -19.21
C SER A 6 22.89 11.26 -18.99
N ALA A 7 23.16 12.44 -19.54
CA ALA A 7 24.40 13.18 -19.39
C ALA A 7 24.76 13.42 -17.91
N LEU A 8 23.76 13.71 -17.08
CA LEU A 8 23.96 13.89 -15.63
C LEU A 8 24.51 12.63 -14.97
N LYS A 9 23.98 11.44 -15.29
CA LYS A 9 24.50 10.17 -14.77
C LYS A 9 25.90 9.85 -15.27
N TYR A 10 26.19 10.20 -16.50
CA TYR A 10 27.53 10.05 -17.04
C TYR A 10 28.55 10.88 -16.25
N LEU A 11 28.29 12.18 -16.04
CA LEU A 11 29.17 13.07 -15.27
C LEU A 11 29.39 12.56 -13.84
N ILE A 12 28.33 12.06 -13.19
CA ILE A 12 28.42 11.61 -11.78
C ILE A 12 29.14 10.25 -11.69
N TYR A 13 28.76 9.27 -12.50
CA TYR A 13 29.19 7.87 -12.31
C TYR A 13 30.41 7.49 -13.14
N VAL A 14 30.72 8.20 -14.22
CA VAL A 14 31.88 7.92 -15.09
C VAL A 14 32.97 8.94 -14.82
N GLU A 15 32.65 10.23 -14.82
CA GLU A 15 33.62 11.31 -14.61
C GLU A 15 33.84 11.65 -13.12
N GLY A 16 33.03 11.11 -12.21
CA GLY A 16 33.19 11.32 -10.77
C GLY A 16 32.84 12.73 -10.29
N VAL A 17 32.13 13.53 -11.10
CA VAL A 17 31.79 14.91 -10.77
C VAL A 17 30.68 14.93 -9.70
N PRO A 18 30.83 15.74 -8.62
CA PRO A 18 29.77 15.92 -7.61
C PRO A 18 28.45 16.38 -8.23
N PHE A 19 27.32 15.91 -7.69
CA PHE A 19 25.98 16.16 -8.25
C PHE A 19 25.71 17.65 -8.56
N VAL A 20 26.03 18.56 -7.62
CA VAL A 20 25.78 19.99 -7.80
C VAL A 20 26.60 20.57 -8.95
N GLU A 21 27.87 20.19 -9.03
CA GLU A 21 28.79 20.62 -10.07
C GLU A 21 28.41 20.05 -11.44
N ALA A 22 27.99 18.79 -11.49
CA ALA A 22 27.47 18.15 -12.71
C ALA A 22 26.22 18.85 -13.24
N VAL A 23 25.33 19.31 -12.35
CA VAL A 23 24.14 20.09 -12.71
C VAL A 23 24.55 21.47 -13.24
N GLN A 24 25.51 22.14 -12.59
CA GLN A 24 25.99 23.46 -13.03
C GLN A 24 26.62 23.36 -14.43
N LEU A 25 27.52 22.42 -14.67
CA LEU A 25 28.14 22.19 -15.97
C LEU A 25 27.10 21.98 -17.08
N LEU A 26 26.07 21.18 -16.83
CA LEU A 26 25.01 20.94 -17.81
C LEU A 26 24.10 22.16 -18.03
N CYS A 27 23.96 23.06 -17.04
CA CYS A 27 23.21 24.29 -17.17
C CYS A 27 23.99 25.39 -17.89
N GLU A 28 25.33 25.45 -17.69
CA GLU A 28 26.18 26.45 -18.33
C GLU A 28 26.41 26.18 -19.83
N GLU A 29 26.46 24.92 -20.23
CA GLU A 29 26.59 24.50 -21.62
C GLU A 29 25.28 24.49 -22.42
N SER A 30 24.14 24.61 -21.76
CA SER A 30 22.83 24.65 -22.43
C SER A 30 22.50 26.10 -22.82
N PRO A 31 22.36 26.42 -24.13
CA PRO A 31 21.71 27.66 -24.53
C PRO A 31 20.34 27.67 -23.86
N MET A 32 19.90 28.84 -23.31
CA MET A 32 18.63 28.99 -22.59
C MET A 32 17.51 28.18 -23.24
N TYR A 33 17.40 26.90 -22.86
CA TYR A 33 16.24 26.07 -23.18
C TYR A 33 15.15 26.52 -22.23
N ILE A 34 14.32 27.45 -22.70
CA ILE A 34 13.04 27.70 -22.05
C ILE A 34 12.26 26.41 -22.30
N PRO A 35 11.98 25.59 -21.25
CA PRO A 35 11.13 24.44 -21.45
C PRO A 35 9.81 24.99 -21.97
N VAL A 36 9.49 24.72 -23.22
CA VAL A 36 8.11 24.89 -23.70
C VAL A 36 7.31 24.02 -22.74
N GLN A 37 6.57 24.66 -21.83
CA GLN A 37 5.55 23.95 -21.08
C GLN A 37 4.60 23.42 -22.16
N HIS A 38 4.84 22.18 -22.57
CA HIS A 38 3.79 21.42 -23.20
C HIS A 38 2.67 21.41 -22.15
N GLU A 39 1.59 22.13 -22.42
CA GLU A 39 0.35 21.93 -21.69
C GLU A 39 0.21 20.44 -21.55
N ALA A 40 0.14 20.00 -20.30
CA ALA A 40 0.06 18.57 -20.01
C ALA A 40 -1.18 18.08 -20.77
N VAL A 41 -0.98 17.47 -21.93
CA VAL A 41 -2.06 16.85 -22.68
C VAL A 41 -2.68 15.92 -21.67
N GLU A 42 -3.88 16.28 -21.23
CA GLU A 42 -4.66 15.50 -20.26
C GLU A 42 -4.90 14.15 -20.94
N ARG A 43 -3.99 13.22 -20.72
CA ARG A 43 -4.10 11.88 -21.28
C ARG A 43 -5.36 11.30 -20.69
N GLU A 44 -6.38 11.10 -21.51
CA GLU A 44 -7.61 10.43 -21.10
C GLU A 44 -7.23 9.18 -20.32
N ARG A 45 -7.68 9.12 -19.08
CA ARG A 45 -7.42 7.95 -18.25
C ARG A 45 -8.09 6.75 -18.91
N PRO A 46 -7.38 5.64 -19.08
CA PRO A 46 -8.01 4.44 -19.63
C PRO A 46 -9.22 4.07 -18.76
N PRO A 47 -10.28 3.49 -19.34
CA PRO A 47 -11.44 3.07 -18.58
C PRO A 47 -11.02 2.05 -17.50
N PHE A 48 -11.62 2.16 -16.32
CA PHE A 48 -11.35 1.22 -15.22
C PHE A 48 -11.77 -0.19 -15.61
N ARG A 49 -10.83 -1.14 -15.55
CA ARG A 49 -11.05 -2.53 -15.91
C ARG A 49 -10.55 -3.44 -14.81
N LEU A 50 -11.47 -4.23 -14.26
CA LEU A 50 -11.15 -5.27 -13.29
C LEU A 50 -10.72 -6.56 -14.01
N PRO A 51 -9.71 -7.28 -13.48
CA PRO A 51 -9.47 -8.67 -13.90
C PRO A 51 -10.69 -9.54 -13.63
N ASN A 52 -10.95 -10.48 -14.54
CA ASN A 52 -12.02 -11.45 -14.33
C ASN A 52 -11.77 -12.27 -13.06
N PRO A 53 -12.80 -12.57 -12.27
CA PRO A 53 -12.66 -13.42 -11.10
C PRO A 53 -12.43 -14.89 -11.50
N ALA A 54 -11.56 -15.57 -10.75
CA ALA A 54 -11.39 -17.02 -10.84
C ALA A 54 -12.64 -17.75 -10.28
N PRO A 55 -12.85 -19.03 -10.61
CA PRO A 55 -13.97 -19.82 -10.08
C PRO A 55 -13.97 -19.95 -8.55
N ASN A 56 -12.81 -19.86 -7.91
CA ASN A 56 -12.64 -19.89 -6.47
C ASN A 56 -11.45 -19.01 -6.06
N ASN A 57 -11.20 -18.91 -4.73
CA ASN A 57 -10.12 -18.08 -4.15
C ASN A 57 -9.04 -18.94 -3.46
N ASP A 58 -8.86 -20.20 -3.85
CA ASP A 58 -8.04 -21.15 -3.11
C ASP A 58 -6.56 -20.82 -3.12
N ARG A 59 -6.04 -20.34 -4.26
CA ARG A 59 -4.62 -20.02 -4.42
C ARG A 59 -4.24 -18.77 -3.63
N ILE A 60 -5.04 -17.71 -3.72
CA ILE A 60 -4.79 -16.50 -2.93
C ILE A 60 -5.00 -16.76 -1.44
N THR A 61 -5.94 -17.63 -1.06
CA THR A 61 -6.14 -18.02 0.34
C THR A 61 -4.88 -18.71 0.88
N ARG A 62 -4.32 -19.66 0.14
CA ARG A 62 -3.07 -20.34 0.53
C ARG A 62 -1.89 -19.36 0.61
N TYR A 63 -1.78 -18.46 -0.35
CA TYR A 63 -0.74 -17.44 -0.37
C TYR A 63 -0.84 -16.51 0.85
N LEU A 64 -2.03 -15.98 1.14
CA LEU A 64 -2.24 -15.07 2.28
C LEU A 64 -2.05 -15.76 3.63
N LEU A 65 -2.47 -17.04 3.76
CA LEU A 65 -2.13 -17.85 4.93
C LEU A 65 -0.61 -17.96 5.13
N GLY A 66 0.13 -18.20 4.05
CA GLY A 66 1.61 -18.22 4.08
C GLY A 66 2.25 -16.87 4.41
N ARG A 67 1.51 -15.76 4.22
CA ARG A 67 1.89 -14.40 4.65
C ARG A 67 1.50 -14.09 6.10
N GLY A 68 0.92 -15.03 6.83
CA GLY A 68 0.51 -14.88 8.22
C GLY A 68 -0.89 -14.30 8.42
N VAL A 69 -1.64 -14.06 7.33
CA VAL A 69 -3.04 -13.61 7.43
C VAL A 69 -3.93 -14.81 7.75
N SER A 70 -4.80 -14.67 8.75
CA SER A 70 -5.68 -15.75 9.20
C SER A 70 -6.82 -16.03 8.21
N LEU A 71 -7.34 -17.25 8.26
CA LEU A 71 -8.48 -17.66 7.44
C LEU A 71 -9.76 -16.84 7.74
N PRO A 72 -10.10 -16.50 8.99
CA PRO A 72 -11.23 -15.62 9.29
C PRO A 72 -11.12 -14.25 8.63
N THR A 73 -9.97 -13.58 8.72
CA THR A 73 -9.71 -12.29 8.06
C THR A 73 -9.85 -12.40 6.53
N ILE A 74 -9.27 -13.45 5.91
CA ILE A 74 -9.38 -13.68 4.46
C ILE A 74 -10.85 -13.84 4.05
N ARG A 75 -11.59 -14.71 4.75
CA ARG A 75 -13.02 -14.95 4.50
C ARG A 75 -13.86 -13.68 4.68
N TYR A 76 -13.54 -12.87 5.68
CA TYR A 76 -14.20 -11.58 5.89
C TYR A 76 -14.05 -10.66 4.68
N CYS A 77 -12.83 -10.51 4.16
CA CYS A 77 -12.56 -9.67 2.98
C CYS A 77 -13.24 -10.20 1.71
N ILE A 78 -13.26 -11.53 1.51
CA ILE A 78 -13.96 -12.17 0.39
C ILE A 78 -15.48 -11.97 0.50
N ALA A 79 -16.06 -12.19 1.68
CA ALA A 79 -17.50 -12.02 1.91
C ALA A 79 -17.96 -10.57 1.72
N ARG A 80 -17.10 -9.57 1.99
CA ARG A 80 -17.33 -8.15 1.71
C ARG A 80 -17.10 -7.77 0.26
N ALA A 81 -16.72 -8.75 -0.60
CA ALA A 81 -16.38 -8.53 -2.00
C ALA A 81 -15.34 -7.41 -2.19
N ILE A 82 -14.32 -7.37 -1.31
CA ILE A 82 -13.16 -6.45 -1.40
C ILE A 82 -11.86 -7.21 -1.73
N LEU A 83 -11.91 -8.53 -1.79
CA LEU A 83 -10.80 -9.42 -2.14
C LEU A 83 -11.30 -10.55 -3.01
N TYR A 84 -10.59 -10.84 -4.12
CA TYR A 84 -10.83 -12.02 -4.93
C TYR A 84 -9.56 -12.44 -5.70
N GLU A 85 -9.59 -13.66 -6.26
CA GLU A 85 -8.54 -14.21 -7.12
C GLU A 85 -8.82 -13.87 -8.59
N SER A 86 -7.83 -13.36 -9.33
CA SER A 86 -7.98 -13.13 -10.77
C SER A 86 -7.85 -14.44 -11.56
N ALA A 87 -8.66 -14.59 -12.63
CA ALA A 87 -8.69 -15.81 -13.44
C ALA A 87 -7.37 -16.05 -14.20
N GLU A 88 -6.76 -15.00 -14.78
CA GLU A 88 -5.64 -15.20 -15.71
C GLU A 88 -4.32 -15.55 -15.00
N TYR A 89 -3.97 -14.83 -13.92
CA TYR A 89 -2.68 -14.97 -13.25
C TYR A 89 -2.80 -15.33 -11.78
N HIS A 90 -4.00 -15.63 -11.31
CA HIS A 90 -4.26 -15.96 -9.90
C HIS A 90 -3.76 -14.91 -8.90
N ASN A 91 -3.72 -13.64 -9.31
CA ASN A 91 -3.31 -12.56 -8.42
C ASN A 91 -4.35 -12.32 -7.33
N CYS A 92 -3.92 -11.90 -6.14
CA CYS A 92 -4.80 -11.23 -5.20
C CYS A 92 -5.25 -9.90 -5.81
N VAL A 93 -6.55 -9.66 -5.86
CA VAL A 93 -7.15 -8.39 -6.29
C VAL A 93 -7.83 -7.74 -5.10
N PHE A 94 -7.28 -6.63 -4.64
CA PHE A 94 -7.77 -5.84 -3.51
C PHE A 94 -8.55 -4.63 -4.04
N LEU A 95 -9.84 -4.56 -3.75
CA LEU A 95 -10.74 -3.54 -4.29
C LEU A 95 -10.90 -2.34 -3.34
N GLY A 96 -10.84 -1.15 -3.93
CA GLY A 96 -11.34 0.07 -3.34
C GLY A 96 -12.66 0.47 -3.99
N LYS A 97 -13.62 0.88 -3.17
CA LYS A 97 -15.01 1.18 -3.58
C LYS A 97 -15.38 2.61 -3.21
N ASP A 98 -16.32 3.19 -3.96
CA ASP A 98 -16.97 4.43 -3.55
C ASP A 98 -18.07 4.18 -2.50
N VAL A 99 -18.74 5.26 -2.06
CA VAL A 99 -19.83 5.19 -1.06
C VAL A 99 -21.04 4.40 -1.52
N GLN A 100 -21.22 4.20 -2.82
CA GLN A 100 -22.27 3.35 -3.40
C GLN A 100 -21.86 1.88 -3.48
N GLY A 101 -20.63 1.55 -3.06
CA GLY A 101 -20.08 0.20 -3.13
C GLY A 101 -19.56 -0.18 -4.52
N VAL A 102 -19.46 0.77 -5.46
CA VAL A 102 -18.95 0.53 -6.80
C VAL A 102 -17.41 0.51 -6.80
N PRO A 103 -16.77 -0.53 -7.32
CA PRO A 103 -15.31 -0.59 -7.43
C PRO A 103 -14.77 0.55 -8.32
N LYS A 104 -13.77 1.28 -7.81
CA LYS A 104 -13.08 2.38 -8.50
C LYS A 104 -11.56 2.19 -8.53
N TYR A 105 -11.05 1.29 -7.69
CA TYR A 105 -9.63 1.01 -7.55
C TYR A 105 -9.41 -0.50 -7.37
N ALA A 106 -8.32 -1.01 -7.91
CA ALA A 106 -7.88 -2.36 -7.62
C ALA A 106 -6.35 -2.42 -7.59
N ALA A 107 -5.81 -2.91 -6.46
CA ALA A 107 -4.41 -3.30 -6.35
C ALA A 107 -4.27 -4.80 -6.64
N LEU A 108 -3.29 -5.16 -7.47
CA LEU A 108 -2.97 -6.54 -7.83
C LEU A 108 -1.66 -6.96 -7.19
N ARG A 109 -1.67 -8.12 -6.54
CA ARG A 109 -0.48 -8.75 -5.96
C ARG A 109 -0.32 -10.18 -6.48
N GLY A 110 0.82 -10.44 -7.14
CA GLY A 110 1.17 -11.80 -7.58
C GLY A 110 1.43 -12.70 -6.38
N ILE A 111 1.08 -13.96 -6.53
CA ILE A 111 1.21 -14.99 -5.49
C ILE A 111 2.50 -15.82 -5.62
N TYR A 112 3.30 -15.57 -6.64
CA TYR A 112 4.56 -16.28 -6.86
C TYR A 112 5.72 -15.57 -6.17
N ASP A 113 6.56 -16.30 -5.46
CA ASP A 113 7.66 -15.77 -4.64
C ASP A 113 9.03 -15.81 -5.36
N TYR A 114 9.07 -16.17 -6.65
CA TYR A 114 10.30 -16.14 -7.44
C TYR A 114 10.41 -14.87 -8.28
N GLY A 115 11.59 -14.25 -8.31
CA GLY A 115 11.84 -13.01 -9.01
C GLY A 115 11.32 -11.77 -8.27
N LYS A 116 11.10 -10.68 -9.01
CA LYS A 116 10.53 -9.47 -8.42
C LYS A 116 9.03 -9.66 -8.16
N PRO A 117 8.55 -9.37 -6.94
CA PRO A 117 7.14 -9.49 -6.62
C PRO A 117 6.29 -8.64 -7.56
N PHE A 118 5.28 -9.24 -8.21
CA PHE A 118 4.35 -8.50 -9.03
C PHE A 118 3.42 -7.66 -8.15
N LYS A 119 3.49 -6.34 -8.34
CA LYS A 119 2.62 -5.34 -7.70
C LYS A 119 2.19 -4.36 -8.77
N ARG A 120 0.89 -4.20 -9.00
CA ARG A 120 0.35 -3.29 -10.01
C ARG A 120 -1.04 -2.81 -9.62
N GLU A 121 -1.44 -1.68 -10.16
CA GLU A 121 -2.84 -1.24 -10.13
C GLU A 121 -3.54 -1.68 -11.42
N ALA A 122 -4.83 -1.98 -11.35
CA ALA A 122 -5.63 -2.24 -12.53
C ALA A 122 -5.73 -0.98 -13.42
N PRO A 123 -5.79 -1.12 -14.75
CA PRO A 123 -5.94 0.03 -15.64
C PRO A 123 -7.13 0.90 -15.25
N GLY A 124 -6.96 2.22 -15.26
CA GLY A 124 -8.00 3.18 -14.91
C GLY A 124 -8.32 3.29 -13.43
N SER A 125 -7.57 2.61 -12.55
CA SER A 125 -7.72 2.73 -11.09
C SER A 125 -7.63 4.18 -10.62
N GLN A 126 -8.52 4.56 -9.71
CA GLN A 126 -8.58 5.87 -9.09
C GLN A 126 -8.02 5.78 -7.67
N LYS A 127 -6.82 6.33 -7.45
CA LYS A 127 -6.04 6.18 -6.20
C LYS A 127 -6.72 6.74 -4.95
N GLN A 128 -7.69 7.65 -5.11
CA GLN A 128 -8.46 8.17 -3.99
C GLN A 128 -9.38 7.12 -3.35
N TYR A 129 -9.66 6.02 -4.03
CA TYR A 129 -10.46 4.92 -3.49
C TYR A 129 -9.55 3.76 -3.07
N GLY A 130 -8.82 3.91 -1.97
CA GLY A 130 -7.95 2.86 -1.45
C GLY A 130 -8.70 1.58 -1.03
N PHE A 131 -8.01 0.44 -1.02
CA PHE A 131 -8.56 -0.76 -0.40
C PHE A 131 -8.88 -0.48 1.08
N CYS A 132 -10.09 -0.79 1.51
CA CYS A 132 -10.52 -0.59 2.90
C CYS A 132 -11.27 -1.82 3.41
N ILE A 133 -10.87 -2.31 4.59
CA ILE A 133 -11.64 -3.31 5.35
C ILE A 133 -12.60 -2.53 6.25
N PRO A 134 -13.92 -2.61 6.02
CA PRO A 134 -14.89 -1.94 6.88
C PRO A 134 -15.04 -2.67 8.21
N PRO A 135 -15.42 -1.98 9.30
CA PRO A 135 -15.79 -2.62 10.54
C PRO A 135 -17.15 -3.34 10.43
N MET A 136 -17.45 -4.22 11.39
CA MET A 136 -18.79 -4.85 11.49
C MET A 136 -19.86 -3.85 11.89
N GLN A 137 -19.53 -2.91 12.76
CA GLN A 137 -20.39 -1.80 13.20
C GLN A 137 -19.70 -0.47 12.87
N PRO A 138 -20.44 0.57 12.49
CA PRO A 138 -19.86 1.89 12.25
C PRO A 138 -18.96 2.32 13.43
N GLY A 139 -17.77 2.79 13.12
CA GLY A 139 -16.77 3.21 14.09
C GLY A 139 -16.22 4.59 13.76
N THR A 140 -15.55 5.21 14.73
CA THR A 140 -14.97 6.55 14.60
C THR A 140 -13.46 6.54 14.36
N THR A 141 -12.88 5.35 14.14
CA THR A 141 -11.44 5.16 13.98
C THR A 141 -11.11 4.57 12.62
N VAL A 142 -10.10 5.14 11.96
CA VAL A 142 -9.45 4.55 10.77
C VAL A 142 -7.99 4.25 11.05
N ALA A 143 -7.59 3.00 10.85
CA ALA A 143 -6.19 2.58 10.82
C ALA A 143 -5.68 2.64 9.37
N VAL A 144 -4.51 3.22 9.15
CA VAL A 144 -3.95 3.55 7.84
C VAL A 144 -2.67 2.76 7.61
N PHE A 145 -2.58 2.06 6.48
CA PHE A 145 -1.49 1.16 6.12
C PHE A 145 -0.90 1.51 4.76
N GLU A 146 0.35 1.10 4.50
CA GLU A 146 0.96 1.27 3.18
C GLU A 146 0.32 0.33 2.15
N ALA A 147 0.12 -0.94 2.47
CA ALA A 147 -0.45 -1.92 1.55
C ALA A 147 -1.65 -2.69 2.14
N ALA A 148 -2.44 -3.33 1.27
CA ALA A 148 -3.65 -4.05 1.65
C ALA A 148 -3.35 -5.29 2.53
N ILE A 149 -2.21 -5.97 2.30
CA ILE A 149 -1.84 -7.14 3.10
C ILE A 149 -1.52 -6.74 4.54
N ASP A 150 -0.94 -5.56 4.77
CA ASP A 150 -0.64 -5.06 6.12
C ASP A 150 -1.92 -4.78 6.91
N ALA A 151 -2.93 -4.21 6.25
CA ALA A 151 -4.26 -4.02 6.83
C ALA A 151 -4.92 -5.35 7.26
N MET A 152 -4.79 -6.39 6.43
CA MET A 152 -5.29 -7.73 6.75
C MET A 152 -4.46 -8.41 7.85
N ALA A 153 -3.15 -8.24 7.83
CA ALA A 153 -2.23 -8.79 8.82
C ALA A 153 -2.47 -8.17 10.20
N GLU A 154 -2.68 -6.86 10.28
CA GLU A 154 -3.03 -6.20 11.54
C GLU A 154 -4.37 -6.69 12.09
N MET A 155 -5.39 -6.84 11.25
CA MET A 155 -6.67 -7.41 11.68
C MET A 155 -6.49 -8.82 12.27
N THR A 156 -5.64 -9.65 11.67
CA THR A 156 -5.28 -10.98 12.18
C THR A 156 -4.57 -10.90 13.53
N LEU A 157 -3.61 -9.99 13.69
CA LEU A 157 -2.86 -9.79 14.95
C LEU A 157 -3.76 -9.27 16.06
N CYS A 158 -4.83 -8.55 15.73
CA CYS A 158 -5.87 -8.09 16.65
C CYS A 158 -6.98 -9.14 16.90
N GLY A 159 -6.75 -10.43 16.60
CA GLY A 159 -7.70 -11.52 16.86
C GLY A 159 -8.88 -11.54 15.89
N ASP A 160 -8.66 -11.14 14.65
CA ASP A 160 -9.65 -11.11 13.55
C ASP A 160 -10.88 -10.21 13.82
N THR A 161 -10.71 -9.21 14.69
CA THR A 161 -11.79 -8.28 15.03
C THR A 161 -11.94 -7.20 13.98
N ALA A 162 -13.14 -7.06 13.43
CA ALA A 162 -13.51 -5.96 12.54
C ALA A 162 -14.09 -4.79 13.36
N ASP A 163 -13.26 -4.15 14.18
CA ASP A 163 -13.61 -3.11 15.15
C ASP A 163 -13.48 -1.69 14.61
N LYS A 164 -12.69 -1.49 13.57
CA LYS A 164 -12.36 -0.19 12.95
C LYS A 164 -12.19 -0.32 11.44
N TYR A 165 -12.19 0.82 10.74
CA TYR A 165 -11.78 0.87 9.34
C TYR A 165 -10.28 0.62 9.21
N ARG A 166 -9.86 -0.17 8.20
CA ARG A 166 -8.45 -0.41 7.87
C ARG A 166 -8.22 -0.04 6.42
N LEU A 167 -7.63 1.13 6.20
CA LEU A 167 -7.43 1.74 4.89
C LEU A 167 -5.99 1.54 4.41
N SER A 168 -5.82 1.01 3.21
CA SER A 168 -4.53 0.98 2.51
C SER A 168 -4.37 2.21 1.61
N LEU A 169 -3.22 2.87 1.69
CA LEU A 169 -2.88 4.02 0.84
C LEU A 169 -2.43 3.61 -0.57
N GLY A 170 -2.15 2.32 -0.81
CA GLY A 170 -1.59 1.84 -2.08
C GLY A 170 -0.16 2.32 -2.33
N GLY A 171 0.59 2.53 -1.26
CA GLY A 171 1.93 3.09 -1.21
C GLY A 171 1.97 4.50 -0.62
N VAL A 172 3.10 4.88 -0.08
CA VAL A 172 3.33 6.21 0.49
C VAL A 172 4.40 6.98 -0.29
N SER A 173 4.32 8.31 -0.22
CA SER A 173 5.31 9.21 -0.81
C SER A 173 6.08 9.92 0.29
N SER A 174 7.39 10.05 0.13
CA SER A 174 8.24 10.88 0.99
C SER A 174 8.06 12.38 0.76
N SER A 175 7.22 12.79 -0.21
CA SER A 175 7.05 14.21 -0.58
C SER A 175 6.24 15.05 0.42
N GLY A 176 5.74 14.46 1.51
CA GLY A 176 4.90 15.14 2.50
C GLY A 176 3.53 15.58 1.99
N LYS A 177 3.13 15.13 0.79
CA LYS A 177 1.80 15.40 0.23
C LYS A 177 0.74 14.57 0.94
N GLU A 178 -0.44 15.15 1.05
CA GLU A 178 -1.62 14.48 1.58
C GLU A 178 -1.96 13.22 0.76
N PRO A 179 -2.12 12.03 1.40
CA PRO A 179 -2.50 10.82 0.68
C PRO A 179 -3.93 10.91 0.14
N LEU A 180 -4.10 10.80 -1.16
CA LEU A 180 -5.41 10.92 -1.82
C LEU A 180 -6.46 9.95 -1.25
N ALA A 181 -6.04 8.72 -0.93
CA ALA A 181 -6.95 7.71 -0.37
C ALA A 181 -7.46 8.11 1.02
N LEU A 182 -6.59 8.66 1.88
CA LEU A 182 -7.00 9.12 3.21
C LEU A 182 -7.88 10.37 3.12
N GLN A 183 -7.52 11.32 2.27
CA GLN A 183 -8.30 12.54 2.04
C GLN A 183 -9.74 12.21 1.62
N GLU A 184 -9.90 11.39 0.60
CA GLU A 184 -11.21 11.01 0.08
C GLU A 184 -11.97 10.15 1.09
N PHE A 185 -11.30 9.23 1.80
CA PHE A 185 -11.92 8.41 2.84
C PHE A 185 -12.51 9.29 3.95
N LEU A 186 -11.75 10.26 4.46
CA LEU A 186 -12.22 11.17 5.52
C LEU A 186 -13.36 12.10 5.05
N ARG A 187 -13.36 12.45 3.76
CA ARG A 187 -14.49 13.20 3.16
C ARG A 187 -15.77 12.37 3.12
N GLN A 188 -15.66 11.07 2.90
CA GLN A 188 -16.79 10.13 2.84
C GLN A 188 -17.26 9.67 4.23
N HIS A 189 -16.40 9.78 5.24
CA HIS A 189 -16.62 9.31 6.61
C HIS A 189 -16.46 10.44 7.62
N PRO A 190 -17.42 11.39 7.67
CA PRO A 190 -17.36 12.53 8.62
C PRO A 190 -17.44 12.11 10.08
N GLU A 191 -17.87 10.88 10.37
CA GLU A 191 -17.92 10.30 11.71
C GLU A 191 -16.53 9.97 12.27
N ILE A 192 -15.48 9.94 11.45
CA ILE A 192 -14.13 9.63 11.89
C ILE A 192 -13.58 10.77 12.74
N THR A 193 -13.07 10.41 13.91
CA THR A 193 -12.39 11.33 14.85
C THR A 193 -10.95 10.92 15.14
N THR A 194 -10.61 9.66 14.88
CA THR A 194 -9.29 9.08 15.22
C THR A 194 -8.64 8.45 14.01
N ILE A 195 -7.35 8.77 13.79
CA ILE A 195 -6.50 8.19 12.75
C ILE A 195 -5.35 7.46 13.43
N GLU A 196 -5.20 6.16 13.17
CA GLU A 196 -4.07 5.35 13.59
C GLU A 196 -3.12 5.16 12.40
N LEU A 197 -1.95 5.76 12.43
CA LEU A 197 -0.92 5.59 11.41
C LEU A 197 -0.14 4.30 11.70
N ARG A 198 -0.36 3.28 10.89
CA ARG A 198 0.24 1.96 10.99
C ARG A 198 1.09 1.66 9.74
N LEU A 199 1.88 2.66 9.33
CA LEU A 199 2.77 2.58 8.18
C LEU A 199 4.04 1.80 8.52
N ASP A 200 4.75 1.34 7.49
CA ASP A 200 5.96 0.56 7.61
C ASP A 200 6.99 1.25 8.51
N ASN A 201 7.73 0.48 9.29
CA ASN A 201 8.73 1.00 10.22
C ASN A 201 10.10 1.17 9.54
N ASP A 202 10.09 1.69 8.32
CA ASP A 202 11.26 2.10 7.57
C ASP A 202 11.36 3.64 7.46
N ALA A 203 12.46 4.15 6.92
CA ALA A 203 12.68 5.59 6.78
C ALA A 203 11.55 6.29 5.99
N LYS A 204 11.02 5.63 4.94
CA LYS A 204 9.97 6.19 4.09
C LYS A 204 8.62 6.23 4.80
N GLY A 205 8.24 5.14 5.49
CA GLY A 205 7.01 5.07 6.28
C GLY A 205 7.02 6.05 7.45
N ARG A 206 8.16 6.20 8.14
CA ARG A 206 8.31 7.18 9.23
C ARG A 206 8.19 8.63 8.72
N MET A 207 8.81 8.96 7.60
CA MET A 207 8.65 10.28 6.97
C MET A 207 7.20 10.55 6.56
N ALA A 208 6.52 9.56 6.00
CA ALA A 208 5.12 9.67 5.64
C ALA A 208 4.23 9.88 6.88
N SER A 209 4.45 9.13 7.98
CA SER A 209 3.74 9.30 9.25
C SER A 209 3.87 10.73 9.79
N ILE A 210 5.08 11.28 9.80
CA ILE A 210 5.32 12.67 10.24
C ILE A 210 4.53 13.65 9.36
N GLY A 211 4.55 13.46 8.03
CA GLY A 211 3.82 14.33 7.09
C GLY A 211 2.32 14.28 7.31
N ILE A 212 1.73 13.09 7.41
CA ILE A 212 0.31 12.88 7.63
C ILE A 212 -0.13 13.46 8.97
N ARG A 213 0.62 13.19 10.04
CA ARG A 213 0.34 13.76 11.37
C ARG A 213 0.32 15.29 11.35
N LYS A 214 1.28 15.92 10.66
CA LYS A 214 1.33 17.38 10.53
C LYS A 214 0.07 17.95 9.86
N ILE A 215 -0.49 17.24 8.87
CA ILE A 215 -1.68 17.68 8.13
C ILE A 215 -2.95 17.54 8.99
N TYR A 216 -3.07 16.45 9.76
CA TYR A 216 -4.34 16.04 10.36
C TYR A 216 -4.46 16.30 11.87
N ALA A 217 -3.36 16.48 12.62
CA ALA A 217 -3.39 16.60 14.09
C ALA A 217 -4.23 17.77 14.63
N GLY A 218 -4.51 18.78 13.81
CA GLY A 218 -5.38 19.91 14.21
C GLY A 218 -6.88 19.60 14.14
N ARG A 219 -7.26 18.49 13.48
CA ARG A 219 -8.68 18.11 13.24
C ARG A 219 -9.05 16.74 13.77
N TYR A 220 -8.07 15.86 13.94
CA TYR A 220 -8.25 14.47 14.35
C TYR A 220 -7.27 14.11 15.47
N THR A 221 -7.65 13.14 16.29
CA THR A 221 -6.71 12.48 17.18
C THR A 221 -5.83 11.55 16.33
N VAL A 222 -4.52 11.78 16.27
CA VAL A 222 -3.60 11.01 15.42
C VAL A 222 -2.61 10.25 16.28
N HIS A 223 -2.69 8.92 16.23
CA HIS A 223 -1.76 8.00 16.87
C HIS A 223 -0.77 7.45 15.83
N ASP A 224 0.53 7.46 16.14
CA ASP A 224 1.56 6.82 15.33
C ASP A 224 1.91 5.47 15.95
N LEU A 225 1.53 4.39 15.28
CA LEU A 225 1.58 3.01 15.76
C LEU A 225 2.28 2.12 14.70
N PRO A 226 3.60 2.31 14.46
CA PRO A 226 4.32 1.46 13.52
C PRO A 226 4.42 0.01 14.02
N PRO A 227 4.68 -0.97 13.13
CA PRO A 227 5.03 -2.31 13.55
C PRO A 227 6.29 -2.30 14.43
N ASN A 228 6.37 -3.22 15.38
CA ASN A 228 7.49 -3.31 16.33
C ASN A 228 8.74 -4.02 15.74
N ILE A 229 8.81 -4.13 14.43
CA ILE A 229 9.94 -4.69 13.69
C ILE A 229 10.64 -3.53 12.97
N GLU A 230 11.92 -3.31 13.23
CA GLU A 230 12.72 -2.32 12.53
C GLU A 230 12.82 -2.69 11.03
N ASN A 231 12.61 -1.73 10.15
CA ASN A 231 12.54 -1.90 8.69
C ASN A 231 11.50 -2.95 8.22
N GLY A 232 10.48 -3.25 9.03
CA GLY A 232 9.43 -4.21 8.74
C GLY A 232 8.04 -3.61 8.62
N ASP A 233 7.11 -4.45 8.20
CA ASP A 233 5.69 -4.15 8.04
C ASP A 233 4.81 -5.05 8.93
N TYR A 234 3.49 -4.83 8.93
CA TYR A 234 2.54 -5.65 9.70
C TYR A 234 2.41 -7.07 9.15
N ALA A 235 2.66 -7.31 7.86
CA ALA A 235 2.67 -8.64 7.27
C ALA A 235 3.88 -9.44 7.76
N ASP A 236 5.04 -8.80 7.98
CA ASP A 236 6.20 -9.43 8.58
C ASP A 236 5.93 -9.83 10.05
N MET A 237 5.26 -8.96 10.82
CA MET A 237 4.83 -9.29 12.19
C MET A 237 3.89 -10.50 12.22
N ALA A 238 2.89 -10.55 11.35
CA ALA A 238 1.95 -11.66 11.29
C ALA A 238 2.63 -12.97 10.87
N LYS A 239 3.55 -12.92 9.91
CA LYS A 239 4.34 -14.05 9.45
C LYS A 239 5.24 -14.59 10.56
N ASN A 240 5.92 -13.73 11.31
CA ASN A 240 6.76 -14.12 12.45
C ASN A 240 5.93 -14.77 13.56
N ASN A 241 4.75 -14.23 13.86
CA ASN A 241 3.82 -14.80 14.84
C ASN A 241 3.36 -16.20 14.39
N LEU A 242 3.01 -16.38 13.12
CA LEU A 242 2.64 -17.69 12.56
C LEU A 242 3.78 -18.71 12.73
N MET A 243 5.01 -18.32 12.40
CA MET A 243 6.19 -19.20 12.55
C MET A 243 6.43 -19.60 14.01
N ALA A 244 6.33 -18.66 14.95
CA ALA A 244 6.49 -18.91 16.38
C ALA A 244 5.42 -19.89 16.90
N ARG A 245 4.15 -19.71 16.53
CA ARG A 245 3.05 -20.61 16.91
C ARG A 245 3.24 -22.00 16.33
N THR A 246 3.70 -22.12 15.08
CA THR A 246 3.98 -23.42 14.45
C THR A 246 5.13 -24.14 15.11
N ALA A 247 6.20 -23.43 15.48
CA ALA A 247 7.33 -24.00 16.22
C ALA A 247 6.93 -24.50 17.62
N ALA A 248 6.14 -23.71 18.36
CA ALA A 248 5.61 -24.09 19.66
C ALA A 248 4.72 -25.35 19.59
N HIS A 249 3.86 -25.45 18.58
CA HIS A 249 3.00 -26.61 18.34
C HIS A 249 3.83 -27.90 18.06
N ARG A 250 4.86 -27.78 17.21
CA ARG A 250 5.76 -28.91 16.93
C ARG A 250 6.52 -29.39 18.21
N ALA A 251 7.01 -28.44 19.00
CA ALA A 251 7.69 -28.74 20.24
C ALA A 251 6.77 -29.41 21.28
N ALA A 252 5.48 -29.06 21.33
CA ALA A 252 4.48 -29.67 22.19
C ALA A 252 4.08 -31.09 21.73
N ALA A 253 4.05 -31.34 20.42
CA ALA A 253 3.70 -32.63 19.83
C ALA A 253 4.84 -33.68 19.95
N CYS A 254 6.07 -33.28 20.27
CA CYS A 254 7.23 -34.14 20.47
C CYS A 254 7.48 -34.48 21.96
N ARG A 255 6.60 -34.09 22.85
CA ARG A 255 6.62 -34.42 24.27
C ARG A 255 5.54 -35.45 24.60
#